data_0e4e866c622df8fc937f9f43b4f85a86
#
_entry.id   0e4e866c622df8fc937f9f43b4f85a86
#
_cell.length_a   1.000
_cell.length_b   1.000
_cell.length_c   1.000
_cell.angle_alpha   90.00
_cell.angle_beta   90.00
_cell.angle_gamma   90.00
#
_symmetry.space_group_name_H-M   'P 1'
#
loop_
_entity.id
_entity.type
_entity.pdbx_description
1 polymer ?
#
loop_
_entity_poly.entity_id
_entity_poly.type
_entity_poly.pdbx_seq_one_letter_code
_entity_poly.pdbx_strand_id
1 'polypeptide(L)'
;MNKITFSALTFAILCLYFASKATPQATTSAQTRAVVTAATAFLNSLTPAQKEKLEFPFTPQETATVARFARSGMGGGLGGDRPHRGPGGPGGGPGEPGGGDGPHGALGGGQRPGGGPGIGPGGGFVGEQYGHAVWSNFPVSDVPRPGLTLGSLSAVQRDAATHMLQALLSPKGYQKVLEIMGSDQALADSGTPFSSGIDSYTVGIFGKPSLTSPWMLEYGGHHLALNITIVGEHGVLTPTLTGAQPSLYMSNGKTVRALAQENDKAFALLNALDETQRKQAILNYRVGDLVLGPGHAGETIQPEGLKATALNEEQRTMLLDVISEWAGIINDAYAVPRMAEIKAGLDDTYFAWSGPTTHEPGKNGSAYYRIQGPKVVIEFSPQGGGGDSTMHVHTIYRDPTNDYGIKFTGAQ
;
A
#
# COMPACT_ATOMS: atom_id res chain seq x y z
N MET A 1 -61.55 -49.94 26.14
CA MET A 1 -61.30 -49.47 24.75
C MET A 1 -61.23 -47.92 24.83
N ASN A 2 -60.09 -47.36 25.06
CA ASN A 2 -59.87 -45.90 25.13
C ASN A 2 -59.14 -45.43 23.87
N LYS A 3 -59.80 -44.61 23.11
CA LYS A 3 -59.24 -43.95 21.92
C LYS A 3 -58.39 -42.72 22.37
N ILE A 4 -57.13 -42.78 22.09
CA ILE A 4 -56.22 -41.64 22.25
C ILE A 4 -56.25 -40.87 20.93
N THR A 5 -56.69 -39.60 21.00
CA THR A 5 -56.67 -38.64 19.90
C THR A 5 -55.36 -37.89 19.96
N PHE A 6 -54.54 -38.00 18.90
CA PHE A 6 -53.34 -37.19 18.70
C PHE A 6 -53.76 -35.82 18.16
N SER A 7 -53.45 -34.79 18.92
CA SER A 7 -53.58 -33.39 18.47
C SER A 7 -52.28 -32.97 17.79
N ALA A 8 -52.34 -32.66 16.50
CA ALA A 8 -51.21 -32.12 15.72
C ALA A 8 -51.04 -30.64 16.06
N LEU A 9 -49.96 -30.31 16.75
CA LEU A 9 -49.54 -28.92 17.01
C LEU A 9 -48.72 -28.42 15.80
N THR A 10 -49.34 -27.59 14.99
CA THR A 10 -48.67 -26.94 13.85
C THR A 10 -47.82 -25.80 14.35
N PHE A 11 -46.47 -25.95 14.32
CA PHE A 11 -45.51 -24.87 14.60
C PHE A 11 -45.43 -23.99 13.36
N ALA A 12 -46.04 -22.81 13.41
CA ALA A 12 -45.83 -21.75 12.43
C ALA A 12 -44.50 -21.04 12.76
N ILE A 13 -43.44 -21.34 11.97
CA ILE A 13 -42.18 -20.59 12.03
C ILE A 13 -42.41 -19.26 11.33
N LEU A 14 -42.51 -18.19 12.13
CA LEU A 14 -42.59 -16.81 11.69
C LEU A 14 -41.16 -16.37 11.31
N CYS A 15 -40.79 -16.50 10.05
CA CYS A 15 -39.56 -15.89 9.52
C CYS A 15 -39.72 -14.37 9.50
N LEU A 16 -39.24 -13.72 10.54
CA LEU A 16 -39.04 -12.28 10.56
C LEU A 16 -37.87 -11.95 9.61
N TYR A 17 -38.18 -11.57 8.38
CA TYR A 17 -37.27 -10.90 7.47
C TYR A 17 -36.95 -9.54 8.06
N PHE A 18 -35.82 -9.40 8.73
CA PHE A 18 -35.19 -8.08 8.94
C PHE A 18 -34.70 -7.61 7.57
N ALA A 19 -35.54 -6.88 6.85
CA ALA A 19 -35.10 -6.04 5.76
C ALA A 19 -34.20 -4.97 6.37
N SER A 20 -32.89 -5.20 6.36
CA SER A 20 -31.89 -4.17 6.57
C SER A 20 -32.19 -3.08 5.54
N LYS A 21 -32.72 -1.94 5.98
CA LYS A 21 -32.83 -0.75 5.14
C LYS A 21 -31.39 -0.34 4.81
N ALA A 22 -30.90 -0.76 3.64
CA ALA A 22 -29.66 -0.25 3.08
C ALA A 22 -29.79 1.28 3.07
N THR A 23 -28.95 1.97 3.80
CA THR A 23 -28.84 3.43 3.73
C THR A 23 -28.51 3.76 2.27
N PRO A 24 -29.22 4.69 1.62
CA PRO A 24 -28.90 5.05 0.24
C PRO A 24 -27.43 5.48 0.18
N GLN A 25 -26.66 4.88 -0.72
CA GLN A 25 -25.29 5.29 -0.96
C GLN A 25 -25.27 6.76 -1.37
N ALA A 26 -24.41 7.55 -0.74
CA ALA A 26 -24.25 8.96 -1.10
C ALA A 26 -23.82 9.06 -2.57
N THR A 27 -24.38 10.04 -3.28
CA THR A 27 -23.89 10.34 -4.63
C THR A 27 -22.47 10.92 -4.55
N THR A 28 -21.68 10.79 -5.61
CA THR A 28 -20.31 11.34 -5.69
C THR A 28 -20.31 12.85 -5.41
N SER A 29 -21.26 13.61 -5.93
CA SER A 29 -21.41 15.05 -5.64
C SER A 29 -21.67 15.36 -4.17
N ALA A 30 -22.53 14.57 -3.51
CA ALA A 30 -22.79 14.73 -2.07
C ALA A 30 -21.55 14.38 -1.25
N GLN A 31 -20.83 13.32 -1.65
CA GLN A 31 -19.60 12.91 -0.99
C GLN A 31 -18.49 13.95 -1.16
N THR A 32 -18.28 14.48 -2.38
CA THR A 32 -17.30 15.55 -2.61
C THR A 32 -17.61 16.78 -1.74
N ARG A 33 -18.88 17.14 -1.60
CA ARG A 33 -19.29 18.25 -0.70
C ARG A 33 -18.92 17.95 0.77
N ALA A 34 -19.18 16.73 1.25
CA ALA A 34 -18.82 16.32 2.61
C ALA A 34 -17.31 16.40 2.85
N VAL A 35 -16.51 15.88 1.90
CA VAL A 35 -15.05 15.93 1.92
C VAL A 35 -14.52 17.36 1.95
N VAL A 36 -15.00 18.23 1.05
CA VAL A 36 -14.60 19.66 0.99
C VAL A 36 -14.98 20.40 2.27
N THR A 37 -16.15 20.10 2.82
CA THR A 37 -16.58 20.68 4.11
C THR A 37 -15.65 20.27 5.25
N ALA A 38 -15.31 18.99 5.35
CA ALA A 38 -14.43 18.48 6.39
C ALA A 38 -12.98 19.01 6.24
N ALA A 39 -12.46 19.04 5.01
CA ALA A 39 -11.14 19.60 4.73
C ALA A 39 -11.07 21.11 5.05
N THR A 40 -12.12 21.87 4.72
CA THR A 40 -12.23 23.28 5.05
C THR A 40 -12.31 23.50 6.58
N ALA A 41 -13.05 22.65 7.30
CA ALA A 41 -13.13 22.71 8.76
C ALA A 41 -11.75 22.44 9.39
N PHE A 42 -11.00 21.47 8.89
CA PHE A 42 -9.62 21.22 9.32
C PHE A 42 -8.74 22.44 9.07
N LEU A 43 -8.73 22.99 7.87
CA LEU A 43 -7.97 24.20 7.52
C LEU A 43 -8.31 25.39 8.42
N ASN A 44 -9.59 25.58 8.74
CA ASN A 44 -10.05 26.68 9.60
C ASN A 44 -9.64 26.51 11.08
N SER A 45 -9.29 25.30 11.51
CA SER A 45 -8.78 25.05 12.86
C SER A 45 -7.30 25.41 13.02
N LEU A 46 -6.57 25.61 11.92
CA LEU A 46 -5.13 25.83 11.90
C LEU A 46 -4.76 27.30 12.03
N THR A 47 -3.63 27.55 12.68
CA THR A 47 -2.99 28.88 12.70
C THR A 47 -2.42 29.22 11.32
N PRO A 48 -2.18 30.52 11.02
CA PRO A 48 -1.54 30.92 9.75
C PRO A 48 -0.19 30.19 9.50
N ALA A 49 0.64 30.08 10.52
CA ALA A 49 1.93 29.39 10.42
C ALA A 49 1.80 27.87 10.16
N GLN A 50 0.73 27.23 10.64
CA GLN A 50 0.46 25.83 10.35
C GLN A 50 -0.05 25.68 8.91
N LYS A 51 -0.93 26.58 8.44
CA LYS A 51 -1.42 26.56 7.05
C LYS A 51 -0.27 26.67 6.06
N GLU A 52 0.68 27.58 6.28
CA GLU A 52 1.86 27.76 5.44
C GLU A 52 2.71 26.47 5.30
N LYS A 53 2.74 25.63 6.34
CA LYS A 53 3.44 24.35 6.31
C LYS A 53 2.62 23.20 5.72
N LEU A 54 1.30 23.33 5.64
CA LEU A 54 0.38 22.27 5.23
C LEU A 54 -0.08 22.43 3.78
N GLU A 55 -0.29 23.69 3.33
CA GLU A 55 -0.86 23.97 2.02
C GLU A 55 0.24 24.19 0.98
N PHE A 56 0.20 23.41 -0.09
CA PHE A 56 1.12 23.49 -1.22
C PHE A 56 0.36 23.76 -2.50
N PRO A 57 0.97 24.34 -3.55
CA PRO A 57 0.38 24.37 -4.87
C PRO A 57 0.09 22.95 -5.36
N PHE A 58 -1.09 22.73 -5.95
CA PHE A 58 -1.33 21.53 -6.74
C PHE A 58 -0.79 21.78 -8.15
N THR A 59 0.23 21.02 -8.53
CA THR A 59 0.89 21.11 -9.84
C THR A 59 0.71 19.81 -10.57
N PRO A 60 -0.33 19.67 -11.43
CA PRO A 60 -0.53 18.48 -12.22
C PRO A 60 0.71 18.18 -13.10
N GLN A 61 1.08 16.92 -13.18
CA GLN A 61 2.20 16.42 -13.98
C GLN A 61 1.76 15.17 -14.74
N GLU A 62 2.38 14.87 -15.87
CA GLU A 62 2.11 13.65 -16.63
C GLU A 62 2.51 12.39 -15.85
N THR A 63 3.56 12.48 -15.02
CA THR A 63 4.05 11.38 -14.20
C THR A 63 4.78 11.90 -12.97
N ALA A 64 4.92 11.06 -11.97
CA ALA A 64 5.80 11.34 -10.83
C ALA A 64 7.26 11.01 -11.16
N THR A 65 8.17 11.48 -10.31
CA THR A 65 9.60 11.26 -10.41
C THR A 65 10.14 10.49 -9.21
N VAL A 66 11.32 9.90 -9.36
CA VAL A 66 12.03 9.25 -8.27
C VAL A 66 12.68 10.29 -7.38
N ALA A 67 12.33 10.32 -6.11
CA ALA A 67 13.02 11.12 -5.08
C ALA A 67 14.05 10.24 -4.35
N ARG A 68 15.28 10.75 -4.16
CA ARG A 68 16.37 10.02 -3.50
C ARG A 68 16.84 10.77 -2.27
N PHE A 69 17.01 10.05 -1.17
CA PHE A 69 17.38 10.59 0.13
C PHE A 69 18.63 9.88 0.65
N ALA A 70 19.58 10.66 1.18
CA ALA A 70 20.79 10.11 1.77
C ALA A 70 20.47 9.36 3.07
N ARG A 71 21.19 8.29 3.38
CA ARG A 71 21.09 7.60 4.66
C ARG A 71 21.57 8.53 5.79
N SER A 72 20.66 8.95 6.65
CA SER A 72 21.00 9.71 7.86
C SER A 72 21.75 8.77 8.81
N GLY A 73 23.08 8.97 8.98
CA GLY A 73 23.82 8.23 10.00
C GLY A 73 25.06 7.44 9.55
N MET A 74 25.38 7.37 8.27
CA MET A 74 26.75 7.02 7.89
C MET A 74 27.57 8.30 7.83
N GLY A 75 28.26 8.57 8.93
CA GLY A 75 29.05 9.75 9.18
C GLY A 75 29.89 10.17 7.97
N GLY A 76 29.68 11.38 7.52
CA GLY A 76 30.71 12.12 6.81
C GLY A 76 31.90 12.24 7.73
N GLY A 77 32.82 11.30 7.65
CA GLY A 77 34.15 11.48 8.14
C GLY A 77 34.73 12.66 7.36
N LEU A 78 34.85 13.77 8.06
CA LEU A 78 35.60 14.92 7.61
C LEU A 78 36.91 14.42 6.98
N GLY A 79 37.13 14.79 5.71
CA GLY A 79 38.41 14.65 5.04
C GLY A 79 39.49 15.31 5.85
N GLY A 80 40.12 14.56 6.72
CA GLY A 80 41.38 14.90 7.31
C GLY A 80 42.45 14.49 6.31
N ASP A 81 43.16 15.47 5.77
CA ASP A 81 44.41 15.33 5.06
C ASP A 81 45.30 14.30 5.77
N ARG A 82 45.50 13.13 5.16
CA ARG A 82 46.62 12.25 5.51
C ARG A 82 47.74 12.50 4.54
N PRO A 83 48.92 12.91 5.05
CA PRO A 83 50.09 13.12 4.22
C PRO A 83 50.55 11.80 3.58
N HIS A 84 50.89 11.91 2.31
CA HIS A 84 51.56 10.87 1.52
C HIS A 84 52.74 10.26 2.27
N ARG A 85 52.70 8.95 2.53
CA ARG A 85 53.91 8.17 2.84
C ARG A 85 54.30 7.40 1.58
N GLY A 86 55.51 7.62 1.19
CA GLY A 86 56.17 7.10 0.01
C GLY A 86 56.43 5.58 0.05
N PRO A 87 57.03 5.06 -1.02
CA PRO A 87 57.06 3.64 -1.35
C PRO A 87 58.23 2.93 -0.70
N GLY A 88 58.02 1.69 -0.28
CA GLY A 88 59.14 0.88 0.20
C GLY A 88 58.78 -0.60 0.52
N GLY A 89 59.24 -1.49 -0.31
CA GLY A 89 59.85 -2.74 0.02
C GLY A 89 59.03 -4.05 -0.09
N PRO A 90 59.65 -5.06 -0.74
CA PRO A 90 58.98 -6.29 -1.06
C PRO A 90 59.30 -7.41 -0.03
N GLY A 91 58.37 -8.34 0.18
CA GLY A 91 58.61 -9.49 0.97
C GLY A 91 57.66 -10.62 0.62
N GLY A 92 58.20 -11.62 -0.01
CA GLY A 92 57.59 -12.77 -0.59
C GLY A 92 57.37 -13.92 0.40
N GLY A 93 56.61 -14.90 -0.10
CA GLY A 93 56.51 -16.25 0.45
C GLY A 93 55.39 -17.04 -0.20
N PRO A 94 55.68 -18.24 -0.71
CA PRO A 94 54.80 -18.99 -1.59
C PRO A 94 54.02 -20.12 -0.87
N GLY A 95 52.96 -20.59 -1.51
CA GLY A 95 52.31 -21.85 -1.12
C GLY A 95 50.90 -21.92 -1.63
N GLU A 96 50.54 -22.69 -2.35
CA GLU A 96 50.45 -23.97 -3.05
C GLU A 96 49.11 -24.09 -3.79
N PRO A 97 48.97 -24.91 -4.84
CA PRO A 97 47.85 -24.87 -5.79
C PRO A 97 46.85 -25.98 -5.53
N GLY A 98 45.58 -25.70 -5.73
CA GLY A 98 44.52 -26.71 -5.76
C GLY A 98 43.55 -26.41 -6.90
N GLY A 99 43.65 -27.25 -7.93
CA GLY A 99 42.94 -27.14 -9.19
C GLY A 99 41.49 -27.61 -9.16
N GLY A 100 40.76 -27.22 -10.17
CA GLY A 100 39.40 -27.67 -10.43
C GLY A 100 38.79 -26.96 -11.64
N ASP A 101 39.19 -27.38 -12.83
CA ASP A 101 38.60 -26.97 -14.11
C ASP A 101 37.17 -27.50 -14.25
N GLY A 102 36.22 -26.60 -14.55
CA GLY A 102 34.91 -26.91 -15.06
C GLY A 102 34.41 -25.79 -16.03
N PRO A 103 33.82 -26.12 -17.18
CA PRO A 103 33.74 -25.24 -18.33
C PRO A 103 32.74 -24.11 -18.17
N HIS A 104 33.17 -22.90 -18.46
CA HIS A 104 32.35 -21.71 -18.55
C HIS A 104 31.46 -21.75 -19.81
N GLY A 105 30.17 -21.96 -19.61
CA GLY A 105 29.12 -21.64 -20.55
C GLY A 105 28.70 -20.19 -20.40
N ALA A 106 29.09 -19.35 -21.34
CA ALA A 106 28.57 -18.00 -21.50
C ALA A 106 27.09 -18.06 -21.91
N LEU A 107 26.19 -17.69 -21.01
CA LEU A 107 24.80 -17.40 -21.36
C LEU A 107 24.49 -15.95 -20.98
N GLY A 108 23.88 -15.29 -21.95
CA GLY A 108 23.64 -13.88 -22.07
C GLY A 108 23.03 -13.18 -20.82
N GLY A 109 23.41 -11.90 -20.68
CA GLY A 109 22.91 -10.99 -19.66
C GLY A 109 21.41 -10.74 -19.80
N GLY A 110 20.61 -11.56 -19.12
CA GLY A 110 19.24 -11.23 -18.78
C GLY A 110 19.28 -10.38 -17.52
N GLN A 111 18.83 -9.13 -17.61
CA GLN A 111 18.55 -8.32 -16.44
C GLN A 111 17.59 -9.09 -15.53
N ARG A 112 18.04 -9.42 -14.32
CA ARG A 112 17.19 -10.00 -13.28
C ARG A 112 16.23 -8.92 -12.83
N PRO A 113 14.90 -9.08 -12.91
CA PRO A 113 13.93 -8.24 -12.22
C PRO A 113 13.98 -8.63 -10.74
N GLY A 114 14.61 -7.83 -9.90
CA GLY A 114 14.69 -8.18 -8.50
C GLY A 114 15.68 -7.33 -7.70
N GLY A 115 15.65 -6.01 -7.93
CA GLY A 115 16.15 -5.07 -6.93
C GLY A 115 14.93 -4.49 -6.25
N GLY A 116 14.65 -4.87 -5.02
CA GLY A 116 13.57 -4.27 -4.26
C GLY A 116 13.68 -2.75 -4.24
N PRO A 117 12.57 -1.99 -4.21
CA PRO A 117 12.57 -0.53 -4.21
C PRO A 117 13.01 0.03 -2.85
N GLY A 118 14.14 -0.40 -2.35
CA GLY A 118 14.62 0.02 -1.05
C GLY A 118 15.93 0.79 -1.07
N ILE A 119 16.86 0.37 -1.91
CA ILE A 119 18.21 0.95 -1.88
C ILE A 119 18.63 1.20 -3.32
N GLY A 120 18.56 2.47 -3.76
CA GLY A 120 19.07 2.86 -5.07
C GLY A 120 20.58 2.61 -5.20
N PRO A 121 21.14 2.61 -6.44
CA PRO A 121 22.58 2.58 -6.62
C PRO A 121 23.22 3.74 -5.84
N GLY A 122 23.95 3.43 -4.76
CA GLY A 122 24.52 4.40 -3.85
C GLY A 122 24.04 4.35 -2.41
N GLY A 123 23.11 3.43 -2.05
CA GLY A 123 22.73 3.13 -0.65
C GLY A 123 21.80 4.12 0.03
N GLY A 124 21.05 4.95 -0.74
CA GLY A 124 20.05 5.89 -0.22
C GLY A 124 18.61 5.36 -0.26
N PHE A 125 17.70 6.03 0.45
CA PHE A 125 16.28 5.73 0.48
C PHE A 125 15.56 6.28 -0.78
N VAL A 126 14.55 5.55 -1.25
CA VAL A 126 13.76 5.94 -2.42
C VAL A 126 12.36 6.35 -2.00
N GLY A 127 11.92 7.49 -2.52
CA GLY A 127 10.54 7.95 -2.49
C GLY A 127 10.04 8.24 -3.90
N GLU A 128 8.77 8.55 -3.99
CA GLU A 128 8.12 9.04 -5.20
C GLU A 128 7.66 10.46 -4.98
N GLN A 129 7.92 11.33 -5.96
CA GLN A 129 7.58 12.75 -5.90
C GLN A 129 6.61 13.11 -7.02
N TYR A 130 5.49 13.74 -6.65
CA TYR A 130 4.52 14.33 -7.57
C TYR A 130 4.27 15.80 -7.21
N GLY A 131 4.85 16.70 -7.98
CA GLY A 131 4.89 18.11 -7.63
C GLY A 131 5.61 18.33 -6.28
N HIS A 132 4.88 18.85 -5.31
CA HIS A 132 5.39 19.05 -3.94
C HIS A 132 5.16 17.85 -3.02
N ALA A 133 4.32 16.89 -3.42
CA ALA A 133 4.08 15.66 -2.65
C ALA A 133 5.28 14.72 -2.72
N VAL A 134 5.60 14.09 -1.60
CA VAL A 134 6.69 13.09 -1.51
C VAL A 134 6.25 11.98 -0.56
N TRP A 135 6.25 10.75 -1.04
CA TRP A 135 5.91 9.59 -0.23
C TRP A 135 6.88 8.42 -0.43
N SER A 136 6.85 7.48 0.50
CA SER A 136 7.67 6.27 0.48
C SER A 136 7.10 5.25 1.48
N ASN A 137 7.64 4.03 1.46
CA ASN A 137 7.43 3.02 2.51
C ASN A 137 8.32 3.22 3.74
N PHE A 138 9.39 4.04 3.62
CA PHE A 138 10.35 4.27 4.69
C PHE A 138 9.82 5.20 5.79
N PRO A 139 10.41 5.14 7.01
CA PRO A 139 10.14 6.09 8.08
C PRO A 139 10.27 7.54 7.64
N VAL A 140 9.54 8.43 8.31
CA VAL A 140 9.57 9.88 8.04
C VAL A 140 10.95 10.49 8.32
N SER A 141 11.72 9.89 9.23
CA SER A 141 13.11 10.26 9.50
C SER A 141 14.05 10.04 8.30
N ASP A 142 13.77 9.04 7.49
CA ASP A 142 14.60 8.64 6.34
C ASP A 142 14.13 9.28 5.03
N VAL A 143 12.81 9.37 4.85
CA VAL A 143 12.18 10.08 3.73
C VAL A 143 11.16 11.06 4.30
N PRO A 144 11.53 12.34 4.47
CA PRO A 144 10.61 13.38 4.97
C PRO A 144 9.40 13.56 4.05
N ARG A 145 8.21 13.71 4.63
CA ARG A 145 6.97 14.04 3.93
C ARG A 145 6.65 15.52 4.14
N PRO A 146 6.06 16.19 3.13
CA PRO A 146 5.54 17.54 3.30
C PRO A 146 4.32 17.56 4.22
N GLY A 147 4.07 18.71 4.84
CA GLY A 147 2.88 18.93 5.66
C GLY A 147 3.14 19.01 7.16
N LEU A 148 2.07 18.79 7.94
CA LEU A 148 2.10 18.82 9.40
C LEU A 148 2.11 17.41 9.96
N THR A 149 2.96 17.17 10.95
CA THR A 149 2.91 15.92 11.72
C THR A 149 1.71 15.92 12.66
N LEU A 150 1.10 14.76 12.91
CA LEU A 150 0.00 14.62 13.85
C LEU A 150 0.40 15.08 15.26
N GLY A 151 1.67 14.83 15.66
CA GLY A 151 2.23 15.28 16.94
C GLY A 151 2.25 16.81 17.12
N SER A 152 2.28 17.57 16.00
CA SER A 152 2.25 19.04 16.04
C SER A 152 0.85 19.65 16.14
N LEU A 153 -0.21 18.82 16.05
CA LEU A 153 -1.59 19.26 16.09
C LEU A 153 -2.13 19.23 17.52
N SER A 154 -2.94 20.23 17.89
CA SER A 154 -3.75 20.18 19.12
C SER A 154 -4.81 19.09 19.02
N ALA A 155 -5.45 18.71 20.15
CA ALA A 155 -6.51 17.73 20.16
C ALA A 155 -7.67 18.10 19.20
N VAL A 156 -8.12 19.36 19.22
CA VAL A 156 -9.18 19.85 18.30
C VAL A 156 -8.77 19.75 16.84
N GLN A 157 -7.52 20.05 16.53
CA GLN A 157 -6.98 19.94 15.17
C GLN A 157 -6.86 18.48 14.72
N ARG A 158 -6.44 17.57 15.63
CA ARG A 158 -6.41 16.12 15.33
C ARG A 158 -7.81 15.57 15.07
N ASP A 159 -8.81 16.00 15.86
CA ASP A 159 -10.20 15.60 15.63
C ASP A 159 -10.70 16.08 14.25
N ALA A 160 -10.39 17.31 13.88
CA ALA A 160 -10.74 17.82 12.56
C ALA A 160 -10.05 17.08 11.41
N ALA A 161 -8.75 16.74 11.55
CA ALA A 161 -8.03 15.91 10.61
C ALA A 161 -8.63 14.49 10.53
N THR A 162 -9.01 13.91 11.65
CA THR A 162 -9.70 12.62 11.75
C THR A 162 -11.03 12.64 10.99
N HIS A 163 -11.86 13.65 11.21
CA HIS A 163 -13.12 13.80 10.48
C HIS A 163 -12.92 13.95 8.98
N MET A 164 -11.86 14.64 8.54
CA MET A 164 -11.51 14.75 7.13
C MET A 164 -11.14 13.38 6.55
N LEU A 165 -10.33 12.58 7.25
CA LEU A 165 -10.00 11.22 6.82
C LEU A 165 -11.24 10.31 6.78
N GLN A 166 -12.12 10.40 7.77
CA GLN A 166 -13.37 9.62 7.80
C GLN A 166 -14.33 10.01 6.66
N ALA A 167 -14.30 11.26 6.21
CA ALA A 167 -15.06 11.67 5.03
C ALA A 167 -14.46 11.13 3.74
N LEU A 168 -13.12 11.04 3.64
CA LEU A 168 -12.41 10.56 2.45
C LEU A 168 -12.43 9.04 2.31
N LEU A 169 -12.39 8.32 3.43
CA LEU A 169 -12.22 6.87 3.47
C LEU A 169 -13.55 6.15 3.75
N SER A 170 -13.63 4.90 3.33
CA SER A 170 -14.66 4.00 3.83
C SER A 170 -14.42 3.67 5.31
N PRO A 171 -15.43 3.24 6.07
CA PRO A 171 -15.21 2.82 7.47
C PRO A 171 -14.13 1.73 7.59
N LYS A 172 -14.10 0.79 6.64
CA LYS A 172 -13.08 -0.28 6.58
C LYS A 172 -11.71 0.28 6.23
N GLY A 173 -11.64 1.22 5.28
CA GLY A 173 -10.39 1.89 4.90
C GLY A 173 -9.82 2.72 6.05
N TYR A 174 -10.66 3.44 6.78
CA TYR A 174 -10.23 4.18 7.97
C TYR A 174 -9.70 3.24 9.07
N GLN A 175 -10.40 2.12 9.33
CA GLN A 175 -9.92 1.12 10.28
C GLN A 175 -8.56 0.54 9.88
N LYS A 176 -8.35 0.24 8.59
CA LYS A 176 -7.06 -0.21 8.06
C LYS A 176 -5.94 0.80 8.31
N VAL A 177 -6.20 2.08 8.10
CA VAL A 177 -5.24 3.17 8.42
C VAL A 177 -4.87 3.13 9.90
N LEU A 178 -5.84 3.01 10.80
CA LEU A 178 -5.58 2.91 12.23
C LEU A 178 -4.75 1.67 12.60
N GLU A 179 -4.99 0.53 11.96
CA GLU A 179 -4.22 -0.69 12.19
C GLU A 179 -2.77 -0.55 11.73
N ILE A 180 -2.51 0.09 10.59
CA ILE A 180 -1.15 0.36 10.11
C ILE A 180 -0.43 1.33 11.04
N MET A 181 -1.08 2.41 11.43
CA MET A 181 -0.51 3.38 12.38
C MET A 181 -0.23 2.74 13.75
N GLY A 182 -1.13 1.87 14.21
CA GLY A 182 -0.94 1.10 15.45
C GLY A 182 0.21 0.10 15.37
N SER A 183 0.46 -0.47 14.19
CA SER A 183 1.63 -1.32 13.92
C SER A 183 2.94 -0.54 14.08
N ASP A 184 3.04 0.66 13.49
CA ASP A 184 4.23 1.53 13.65
C ASP A 184 4.42 2.01 15.09
N GLN A 185 3.31 2.28 15.82
CA GLN A 185 3.37 2.60 17.24
C GLN A 185 3.91 1.41 18.06
N ALA A 186 3.44 0.19 17.79
CA ALA A 186 3.95 -1.00 18.46
C ALA A 186 5.44 -1.23 18.17
N LEU A 187 5.91 -0.91 16.95
CA LEU A 187 7.31 -0.94 16.59
C LEU A 187 8.12 0.12 17.38
N ALA A 188 7.60 1.32 17.51
CA ALA A 188 8.21 2.39 18.30
C ALA A 188 8.30 2.02 19.78
N ASP A 189 7.22 1.48 20.35
CA ASP A 189 7.15 1.06 21.75
C ASP A 189 8.13 -0.09 22.06
N SER A 190 8.51 -0.88 21.05
CA SER A 190 9.55 -1.91 21.17
C SER A 190 10.98 -1.35 21.25
N GLY A 191 11.15 -0.03 21.10
CA GLY A 191 12.45 0.63 21.13
C GLY A 191 13.22 0.58 19.81
N THR A 192 12.52 0.32 18.70
CA THR A 192 13.15 0.30 17.36
C THR A 192 13.53 1.73 16.94
N PRO A 193 14.82 2.02 16.67
CA PRO A 193 15.32 3.39 16.57
C PRO A 193 14.86 4.16 15.32
N PHE A 194 14.41 3.48 14.28
CA PHE A 194 13.92 4.10 13.04
C PHE A 194 12.40 4.32 13.03
N SER A 195 11.67 3.74 13.98
CA SER A 195 10.23 3.91 14.11
C SER A 195 9.93 5.15 14.94
N SER A 196 8.94 5.91 14.53
CA SER A 196 8.58 7.19 15.13
C SER A 196 7.16 7.22 15.71
N GLY A 197 6.37 6.18 15.46
CA GLY A 197 5.00 6.03 15.94
C GLY A 197 3.99 7.01 15.31
N ILE A 198 2.78 6.99 15.86
CA ILE A 198 1.60 7.70 15.31
C ILE A 198 1.84 9.21 15.16
N ASP A 199 2.54 9.84 16.09
CA ASP A 199 2.76 11.30 16.09
C ASP A 199 3.59 11.80 14.92
N SER A 200 4.33 10.91 14.25
CA SER A 200 5.15 11.24 13.09
C SER A 200 4.43 11.17 11.75
N TYR A 201 3.21 10.63 11.72
CA TYR A 201 2.39 10.65 10.50
C TYR A 201 2.08 12.09 10.10
N THR A 202 2.10 12.35 8.79
CA THR A 202 1.95 13.69 8.22
C THR A 202 0.66 13.81 7.44
N VAL A 203 0.18 15.04 7.38
CA VAL A 203 -0.92 15.46 6.51
C VAL A 203 -0.47 16.67 5.69
N GLY A 204 -0.62 16.61 4.36
CA GLY A 204 -0.34 17.68 3.42
C GLY A 204 -1.53 17.89 2.49
N ILE A 205 -1.84 19.15 2.15
CA ILE A 205 -2.91 19.50 1.21
C ILE A 205 -2.27 20.26 0.04
N PHE A 206 -2.52 19.75 -1.17
CA PHE A 206 -2.03 20.29 -2.42
C PHE A 206 -3.20 20.85 -3.21
N GLY A 207 -3.16 22.15 -3.50
CA GLY A 207 -4.30 22.90 -4.00
C GLY A 207 -5.26 23.33 -2.90
N LYS A 208 -6.43 23.85 -3.28
CA LYS A 208 -7.46 24.27 -2.33
C LYS A 208 -8.63 23.30 -2.39
N PRO A 209 -9.12 22.77 -1.26
CA PRO A 209 -10.35 21.98 -1.26
C PRO A 209 -11.47 22.67 -2.04
N SER A 210 -11.92 22.03 -3.11
CA SER A 210 -12.86 22.61 -4.09
C SER A 210 -13.85 21.55 -4.57
N LEU A 211 -15.05 21.99 -4.93
CA LEU A 211 -16.07 21.14 -5.53
C LEU A 211 -15.81 20.86 -7.02
N THR A 212 -14.93 21.63 -7.66
CA THR A 212 -14.73 21.59 -9.11
C THR A 212 -13.26 21.53 -9.53
N SER A 213 -12.40 22.31 -8.87
CA SER A 213 -10.97 22.35 -9.18
C SER A 213 -10.23 21.18 -8.52
N PRO A 214 -9.16 20.64 -9.16
CA PRO A 214 -8.39 19.55 -8.60
C PRO A 214 -7.62 19.98 -7.35
N TRP A 215 -7.58 19.08 -6.37
CA TRP A 215 -6.74 19.17 -5.19
C TRP A 215 -6.44 17.78 -4.67
N MET A 216 -5.39 17.64 -3.87
CA MET A 216 -4.96 16.34 -3.37
C MET A 216 -4.66 16.42 -1.86
N LEU A 217 -5.01 15.37 -1.13
CA LEU A 217 -4.52 15.07 0.19
C LEU A 217 -3.40 14.03 0.10
N GLU A 218 -2.25 14.31 0.72
CA GLU A 218 -1.27 13.28 1.09
C GLU A 218 -1.38 13.04 2.60
N TYR A 219 -1.58 11.78 2.98
CA TYR A 219 -1.60 11.36 4.37
C TYR A 219 -0.77 10.10 4.52
N GLY A 220 0.23 10.13 5.40
CA GLY A 220 1.06 8.95 5.55
C GLY A 220 2.21 9.09 6.53
N GLY A 221 3.01 8.06 6.56
CA GLY A 221 4.17 7.90 7.43
C GLY A 221 4.89 6.61 7.09
N HIS A 222 5.44 5.95 8.09
CA HIS A 222 6.03 4.65 7.93
C HIS A 222 4.95 3.64 7.50
N HIS A 223 5.18 2.91 6.41
CA HIS A 223 4.29 1.90 5.84
C HIS A 223 2.89 2.40 5.39
N LEU A 224 2.66 3.71 5.30
CA LEU A 224 1.42 4.26 4.80
C LEU A 224 1.67 5.47 3.90
N ALA A 225 1.07 5.45 2.71
CA ALA A 225 0.96 6.62 1.85
C ALA A 225 -0.39 6.59 1.13
N LEU A 226 -1.25 7.53 1.47
CA LEU A 226 -2.51 7.79 0.79
C LEU A 226 -2.36 9.06 -0.02
N ASN A 227 -2.42 8.96 -1.34
CA ASN A 227 -2.45 10.09 -2.26
C ASN A 227 -3.87 10.17 -2.83
N ILE A 228 -4.70 11.04 -2.27
CA ILE A 228 -6.12 11.13 -2.61
C ILE A 228 -6.39 12.41 -3.38
N THR A 229 -6.61 12.29 -4.68
CA THR A 229 -6.96 13.41 -5.56
C THR A 229 -8.47 13.50 -5.72
N ILE A 230 -9.02 14.69 -5.50
CA ILE A 230 -10.44 14.99 -5.70
C ILE A 230 -10.56 16.02 -6.83
N VAL A 231 -11.38 15.70 -7.84
CA VAL A 231 -11.68 16.58 -8.97
C VAL A 231 -13.17 16.47 -9.30
N GLY A 232 -13.96 17.46 -8.92
CA GLY A 232 -15.40 17.39 -9.11
C GLY A 232 -16.01 16.16 -8.44
N GLU A 233 -16.62 15.28 -9.22
CA GLU A 233 -17.22 14.03 -8.72
C GLU A 233 -16.24 12.84 -8.70
N HIS A 234 -14.98 13.05 -9.05
CA HIS A 234 -13.96 12.01 -9.08
C HIS A 234 -13.10 12.03 -7.83
N GLY A 235 -12.96 10.86 -7.19
CA GLY A 235 -12.00 10.62 -6.13
C GLY A 235 -11.04 9.49 -6.55
N VAL A 236 -9.74 9.79 -6.59
CA VAL A 236 -8.69 8.86 -7.01
C VAL A 236 -7.75 8.60 -5.84
N LEU A 237 -7.58 7.33 -5.50
CA LEU A 237 -6.75 6.88 -4.38
C LEU A 237 -5.40 6.31 -4.83
N THR A 238 -5.03 6.41 -6.06
CA THR A 238 -3.76 5.85 -6.56
C THR A 238 -2.73 6.94 -6.86
N PRO A 239 -1.45 6.68 -6.58
CA PRO A 239 -0.89 5.48 -5.95
C PRO A 239 -1.15 5.45 -4.44
N THR A 240 -1.29 4.23 -3.87
CA THR A 240 -1.42 4.02 -2.43
C THR A 240 -0.46 2.93 -1.99
N LEU A 241 0.31 3.21 -0.95
CA LEU A 241 1.11 2.22 -0.25
C LEU A 241 0.48 1.91 1.10
N THR A 242 0.35 0.63 1.39
CA THR A 242 0.04 0.11 2.73
C THR A 242 1.04 -0.96 3.11
N GLY A 243 1.36 -1.03 4.39
CA GLY A 243 2.31 -2.00 4.91
C GLY A 243 2.16 -2.13 6.42
N ALA A 244 2.92 -3.01 7.02
CA ALA A 244 2.94 -3.15 8.48
C ALA A 244 4.22 -3.83 8.95
N GLN A 245 4.75 -3.33 10.06
CA GLN A 245 5.83 -3.95 10.84
C GLN A 245 5.70 -3.51 12.29
N PRO A 246 5.38 -4.44 13.21
CA PRO A 246 4.98 -5.83 12.98
C PRO A 246 3.57 -5.94 12.39
N SER A 247 3.31 -6.89 11.50
CA SER A 247 1.98 -7.13 10.95
C SER A 247 1.02 -7.76 11.96
N LEU A 248 1.53 -8.28 13.06
CA LEU A 248 0.79 -8.86 14.18
C LEU A 248 1.25 -8.21 15.48
N TYR A 249 0.35 -7.55 16.19
CA TYR A 249 0.66 -6.83 17.43
C TYR A 249 -0.52 -6.79 18.39
N MET A 250 -0.27 -6.38 19.64
CA MET A 250 -1.30 -6.20 20.65
C MET A 250 -1.72 -4.74 20.74
N SER A 251 -3.01 -4.48 20.72
CA SER A 251 -3.60 -3.16 20.97
C SER A 251 -4.80 -3.30 21.88
N ASN A 252 -4.79 -2.58 23.01
CA ASN A 252 -5.89 -2.60 24.01
C ASN A 252 -6.31 -4.03 24.43
N GLY A 253 -5.33 -4.92 24.63
CA GLY A 253 -5.56 -6.30 25.03
C GLY A 253 -6.10 -7.22 23.94
N LYS A 254 -6.17 -6.76 22.69
CA LYS A 254 -6.59 -7.53 21.54
C LYS A 254 -5.44 -7.69 20.55
N THR A 255 -5.36 -8.87 19.94
CA THR A 255 -4.44 -9.10 18.81
C THR A 255 -4.98 -8.40 17.56
N VAL A 256 -4.16 -7.57 16.94
CA VAL A 256 -4.41 -6.95 15.64
C VAL A 256 -3.50 -7.59 14.62
N ARG A 257 -4.06 -8.01 13.49
CA ARG A 257 -3.32 -8.51 12.33
C ARG A 257 -3.59 -7.58 11.17
N ALA A 258 -2.67 -6.64 10.96
CA ALA A 258 -2.76 -5.68 9.87
C ALA A 258 -2.65 -6.40 8.52
N LEU A 259 -3.42 -5.93 7.52
CA LEU A 259 -3.49 -6.50 6.18
C LEU A 259 -3.91 -7.99 6.15
N ALA A 260 -4.70 -8.41 7.13
CA ALA A 260 -5.17 -9.79 7.24
C ALA A 260 -6.08 -10.20 6.07
N GLN A 261 -6.96 -9.31 5.63
CA GLN A 261 -7.92 -9.60 4.57
C GLN A 261 -7.23 -9.71 3.21
N GLU A 262 -6.25 -8.87 2.95
CA GLU A 262 -5.40 -8.91 1.75
C GLU A 262 -4.68 -10.25 1.65
N ASN A 263 -4.12 -10.71 2.76
CA ASN A 263 -3.48 -12.01 2.85
C ASN A 263 -4.48 -13.15 2.64
N ASP A 264 -5.51 -13.24 3.49
CA ASP A 264 -6.40 -14.40 3.56
C ASP A 264 -7.21 -14.59 2.27
N LYS A 265 -7.70 -13.51 1.68
CA LYS A 265 -8.45 -13.57 0.41
C LYS A 265 -7.58 -14.01 -0.76
N ALA A 266 -6.32 -13.56 -0.82
CA ALA A 266 -5.40 -13.98 -1.88
C ALA A 266 -5.03 -15.46 -1.74
N PHE A 267 -4.79 -15.96 -0.51
CA PHE A 267 -4.60 -17.38 -0.27
C PHE A 267 -5.85 -18.20 -0.59
N ALA A 268 -7.04 -17.70 -0.25
CA ALA A 268 -8.30 -18.36 -0.59
C ALA A 268 -8.47 -18.47 -2.11
N LEU A 269 -8.21 -17.39 -2.87
CA LEU A 269 -8.22 -17.43 -4.33
C LEU A 269 -7.22 -18.45 -4.87
N LEU A 270 -5.95 -18.44 -4.42
CA LEU A 270 -4.95 -19.40 -4.86
C LEU A 270 -5.40 -20.85 -4.59
N ASN A 271 -6.01 -21.10 -3.43
CA ASN A 271 -6.47 -22.42 -3.03
C ASN A 271 -7.73 -22.89 -3.78
N ALA A 272 -8.51 -21.98 -4.33
CA ALA A 272 -9.66 -22.26 -5.19
C ALA A 272 -9.27 -22.58 -6.64
N LEU A 273 -7.99 -22.35 -7.04
CA LEU A 273 -7.49 -22.69 -8.37
C LEU A 273 -7.30 -24.21 -8.51
N ASP A 274 -7.63 -24.75 -9.68
CA ASP A 274 -7.25 -26.12 -10.03
C ASP A 274 -5.72 -26.24 -10.28
N GLU A 275 -5.25 -27.47 -10.51
CA GLU A 275 -3.82 -27.74 -10.68
C GLU A 275 -3.24 -27.02 -11.90
N THR A 276 -3.96 -26.95 -13.02
CA THR A 276 -3.52 -26.28 -14.25
C THR A 276 -3.45 -24.77 -14.07
N GLN A 277 -4.50 -24.19 -13.48
CA GLN A 277 -4.55 -22.78 -13.15
C GLN A 277 -3.43 -22.39 -12.16
N ARG A 278 -3.20 -23.21 -11.13
CA ARG A 278 -2.18 -23.00 -10.12
C ARG A 278 -0.76 -23.02 -10.70
N LYS A 279 -0.47 -23.93 -11.65
CA LYS A 279 0.79 -23.97 -12.37
C LYS A 279 1.05 -22.71 -13.21
N GLN A 280 0.00 -22.08 -13.73
CA GLN A 280 0.12 -20.82 -14.46
C GLN A 280 0.27 -19.63 -13.52
N ALA A 281 -0.43 -19.62 -12.38
CA ALA A 281 -0.38 -18.52 -11.42
C ALA A 281 0.96 -18.44 -10.69
N ILE A 282 1.58 -19.58 -10.35
CA ILE A 282 2.79 -19.65 -9.54
C ILE A 282 4.03 -19.42 -10.42
N LEU A 283 4.76 -18.33 -10.14
CA LEU A 283 6.01 -18.00 -10.78
C LEU A 283 7.11 -19.01 -10.40
N ASN A 284 8.02 -19.29 -11.32
CA ASN A 284 9.16 -20.21 -11.10
C ASN A 284 10.38 -19.52 -10.44
N TYR A 285 10.20 -18.28 -9.95
CA TYR A 285 11.22 -17.49 -9.27
C TYR A 285 10.65 -16.76 -8.07
N ARG A 286 11.52 -16.30 -7.18
CA ARG A 286 11.14 -15.56 -5.98
C ARG A 286 11.15 -14.06 -6.27
N VAL A 287 10.09 -13.40 -5.83
CA VAL A 287 10.01 -11.94 -5.78
C VAL A 287 10.17 -11.54 -4.31
N GLY A 288 11.16 -10.70 -4.03
CA GLY A 288 11.56 -10.38 -2.65
C GLY A 288 11.07 -9.03 -2.13
N ASP A 289 10.55 -8.17 -3.00
CA ASP A 289 9.98 -6.88 -2.64
C ASP A 289 9.03 -6.37 -3.75
N LEU A 290 8.40 -5.20 -3.55
CA LEU A 290 7.58 -4.54 -4.55
C LEU A 290 8.38 -4.28 -5.82
N VAL A 291 7.84 -4.64 -6.97
CA VAL A 291 8.44 -4.37 -8.29
C VAL A 291 8.05 -2.97 -8.78
N LEU A 292 6.81 -2.56 -8.53
CA LEU A 292 6.25 -1.27 -8.95
C LEU A 292 5.94 -0.36 -7.75
N GLY A 293 6.81 -0.40 -6.73
CA GLY A 293 6.75 0.43 -5.53
C GLY A 293 6.99 1.93 -5.80
N PRO A 294 7.44 2.70 -4.78
CA PRO A 294 7.74 4.13 -4.93
C PRO A 294 8.77 4.41 -6.02
N GLY A 295 8.51 5.39 -6.88
CA GLY A 295 9.40 5.79 -7.98
C GLY A 295 9.12 5.09 -9.32
N HIS A 296 8.02 4.32 -9.41
CA HIS A 296 7.62 3.58 -10.62
C HIS A 296 6.27 4.08 -11.17
N ALA A 297 5.95 5.38 -11.02
CA ALA A 297 4.72 5.96 -11.54
C ALA A 297 4.63 5.82 -13.06
N GLY A 298 3.49 5.36 -13.56
CA GLY A 298 3.24 5.15 -15.00
C GLY A 298 3.96 3.94 -15.58
N GLU A 299 4.81 3.25 -14.82
CA GLU A 299 5.47 2.04 -15.27
C GLU A 299 4.54 0.82 -15.19
N THR A 300 4.74 -0.09 -16.13
CA THR A 300 4.14 -1.43 -16.14
C THR A 300 5.21 -2.43 -16.51
N ILE A 301 5.02 -3.67 -16.08
CA ILE A 301 5.86 -4.80 -16.50
C ILE A 301 5.03 -5.73 -17.38
N GLN A 302 5.71 -6.63 -18.10
CA GLN A 302 5.01 -7.68 -18.85
C GLN A 302 4.14 -8.47 -17.87
N PRO A 303 2.80 -8.56 -18.07
CA PRO A 303 1.93 -9.34 -17.19
C PRO A 303 2.33 -10.81 -17.14
N GLU A 304 2.35 -11.37 -15.94
CA GLU A 304 2.71 -12.76 -15.65
C GLU A 304 1.66 -13.42 -14.79
N GLY A 305 1.66 -14.74 -14.77
CA GLY A 305 0.74 -15.54 -13.99
C GLY A 305 -0.51 -15.98 -14.77
N LEU A 306 -1.59 -16.22 -14.04
CA LEU A 306 -2.86 -16.70 -14.58
C LEU A 306 -3.72 -15.55 -15.08
N LYS A 307 -4.09 -15.57 -16.37
CA LYS A 307 -5.02 -14.59 -16.94
C LYS A 307 -6.45 -14.85 -16.44
N ALA A 308 -7.19 -13.80 -16.09
CA ALA A 308 -8.53 -13.92 -15.51
C ALA A 308 -9.58 -14.56 -16.44
N THR A 309 -9.31 -14.63 -17.75
CA THR A 309 -10.15 -15.40 -18.69
C THR A 309 -10.10 -16.92 -18.44
N ALA A 310 -9.08 -17.41 -17.75
CA ALA A 310 -8.98 -18.82 -17.34
C ALA A 310 -9.67 -19.11 -16.00
N LEU A 311 -10.20 -18.10 -15.32
CA LEU A 311 -10.96 -18.23 -14.08
C LEU A 311 -12.44 -18.50 -14.35
N ASN A 312 -13.07 -19.34 -13.53
CA ASN A 312 -14.53 -19.46 -13.49
C ASN A 312 -15.17 -18.25 -12.77
N GLU A 313 -16.50 -18.13 -12.78
CA GLU A 313 -17.20 -16.96 -12.22
C GLU A 313 -17.00 -16.81 -10.70
N GLU A 314 -16.88 -17.88 -9.94
CA GLU A 314 -16.59 -17.82 -8.51
C GLU A 314 -15.18 -17.30 -8.26
N GLN A 315 -14.18 -17.83 -8.97
CA GLN A 315 -12.78 -17.38 -8.89
C GLN A 315 -12.62 -15.92 -9.35
N ARG A 316 -13.35 -15.49 -10.38
CA ARG A 316 -13.39 -14.08 -10.83
C ARG A 316 -13.97 -13.17 -9.74
N THR A 317 -15.00 -13.64 -9.05
CA THR A 317 -15.57 -12.92 -7.90
C THR A 317 -14.56 -12.82 -6.76
N MET A 318 -13.85 -13.90 -6.44
CA MET A 318 -12.78 -13.89 -5.44
C MET A 318 -11.64 -12.94 -5.82
N LEU A 319 -11.22 -12.88 -7.09
CA LEU A 319 -10.21 -11.94 -7.56
C LEU A 319 -10.65 -10.48 -7.36
N LEU A 320 -11.90 -10.15 -7.72
CA LEU A 320 -12.46 -8.82 -7.48
C LEU A 320 -12.57 -8.51 -5.98
N ASP A 321 -12.85 -9.50 -5.15
CA ASP A 321 -12.92 -9.33 -3.70
C ASP A 321 -11.52 -9.05 -3.10
N VAL A 322 -10.44 -9.68 -3.60
CA VAL A 322 -9.06 -9.31 -3.26
C VAL A 322 -8.79 -7.85 -3.65
N ILE A 323 -9.08 -7.47 -4.89
CA ILE A 323 -8.85 -6.10 -5.39
C ILE A 323 -9.58 -5.05 -4.54
N SER A 324 -10.79 -5.39 -4.06
CA SER A 324 -11.61 -4.49 -3.25
C SER A 324 -10.96 -4.08 -1.93
N GLU A 325 -9.96 -4.85 -1.42
CA GLU A 325 -9.24 -4.50 -0.19
C GLU A 325 -8.43 -3.22 -0.33
N TRP A 326 -8.01 -2.86 -1.54
CA TRP A 326 -7.34 -1.58 -1.83
C TRP A 326 -8.29 -0.55 -2.44
N ALA A 327 -9.02 -0.92 -3.49
CA ALA A 327 -9.93 0.02 -4.15
C ALA A 327 -11.06 0.51 -3.22
N GLY A 328 -11.43 -0.30 -2.21
CA GLY A 328 -12.42 0.02 -1.18
C GLY A 328 -11.87 0.80 0.02
N ILE A 329 -10.61 1.20 0.04
CA ILE A 329 -10.07 2.08 1.10
C ILE A 329 -10.72 3.46 1.04
N ILE A 330 -10.87 4.03 -0.16
CA ILE A 330 -11.58 5.29 -0.36
C ILE A 330 -13.09 5.10 -0.14
N ASN A 331 -13.80 6.20 0.15
CA ASN A 331 -15.25 6.17 0.37
C ASN A 331 -16.00 5.50 -0.80
N ASP A 332 -17.04 4.73 -0.45
CA ASP A 332 -17.81 3.91 -1.40
C ASP A 332 -18.37 4.70 -2.59
N ALA A 333 -18.68 5.99 -2.41
CA ALA A 333 -19.13 6.84 -3.51
C ALA A 333 -18.10 6.93 -4.65
N TYR A 334 -16.81 6.81 -4.34
CA TYR A 334 -15.71 6.78 -5.31
C TYR A 334 -15.24 5.36 -5.62
N ALA A 335 -15.27 4.47 -4.62
CA ALA A 335 -14.81 3.09 -4.76
C ALA A 335 -15.68 2.27 -5.72
N VAL A 336 -17.01 2.44 -5.67
CA VAL A 336 -17.95 1.65 -6.51
C VAL A 336 -17.75 1.90 -8.01
N PRO A 337 -17.72 3.14 -8.51
CA PRO A 337 -17.39 3.37 -9.92
C PRO A 337 -15.99 2.89 -10.29
N ARG A 338 -15.01 3.01 -9.37
CA ARG A 338 -13.66 2.48 -9.58
C ARG A 338 -13.65 0.97 -9.76
N MET A 339 -14.35 0.23 -8.91
CA MET A 339 -14.48 -1.22 -9.02
C MET A 339 -15.19 -1.65 -10.31
N ALA A 340 -16.16 -0.85 -10.78
CA ALA A 340 -16.81 -1.09 -12.08
C ALA A 340 -15.83 -0.95 -13.26
N GLU A 341 -14.94 0.05 -13.23
CA GLU A 341 -13.89 0.22 -14.24
C GLU A 341 -12.88 -0.95 -14.23
N ILE A 342 -12.47 -1.40 -13.05
CA ILE A 342 -11.55 -2.54 -12.90
C ILE A 342 -12.23 -3.82 -13.41
N LYS A 343 -13.50 -4.04 -13.06
CA LYS A 343 -14.28 -5.19 -13.52
C LYS A 343 -14.42 -5.21 -15.05
N ALA A 344 -14.58 -4.05 -15.69
CA ALA A 344 -14.67 -3.96 -17.15
C ALA A 344 -13.36 -4.37 -17.85
N GLY A 345 -12.20 -4.25 -17.19
CA GLY A 345 -10.89 -4.69 -17.69
C GLY A 345 -10.44 -6.05 -17.15
N LEU A 346 -11.32 -6.80 -16.48
CA LEU A 346 -10.92 -8.02 -15.76
C LEU A 346 -10.35 -9.10 -16.67
N ASP A 347 -10.85 -9.23 -17.91
CA ASP A 347 -10.39 -10.24 -18.86
C ASP A 347 -8.90 -10.08 -19.24
N ASP A 348 -8.36 -8.87 -19.12
CA ASP A 348 -6.94 -8.57 -19.36
C ASP A 348 -6.13 -8.42 -18.07
N THR A 349 -6.68 -8.90 -16.95
CA THR A 349 -6.03 -8.90 -15.65
C THR A 349 -5.39 -10.25 -15.37
N TYR A 350 -4.24 -10.24 -14.72
CA TYR A 350 -3.42 -11.41 -14.39
C TYR A 350 -3.23 -11.50 -12.88
N PHE A 351 -3.20 -12.72 -12.36
CA PHE A 351 -2.86 -13.05 -10.98
C PHE A 351 -1.59 -13.88 -10.95
N ALA A 352 -0.54 -13.35 -10.33
CA ALA A 352 0.76 -14.02 -10.18
C ALA A 352 1.06 -14.25 -8.70
N TRP A 353 1.71 -15.38 -8.42
CA TRP A 353 2.08 -15.81 -7.07
C TRP A 353 3.55 -16.23 -7.01
N SER A 354 4.26 -15.88 -5.92
CA SER A 354 5.64 -16.32 -5.69
C SER A 354 5.85 -16.64 -4.21
N GLY A 355 6.03 -17.91 -3.89
CA GLY A 355 6.32 -18.33 -2.53
C GLY A 355 5.46 -19.46 -2.01
N PRO A 356 5.38 -19.64 -0.67
CA PRO A 356 4.56 -20.68 -0.05
C PRO A 356 3.08 -20.54 -0.40
N THR A 357 2.39 -21.68 -0.56
CA THR A 357 0.95 -21.72 -0.88
C THR A 357 0.07 -21.94 0.35
N THR A 358 0.68 -21.95 1.51
CA THR A 358 0.03 -22.07 2.83
C THR A 358 0.65 -21.09 3.81
N HIS A 359 -0.09 -20.72 4.84
CA HIS A 359 0.38 -19.92 5.95
C HIS A 359 -0.15 -20.45 7.29
N GLU A 360 0.46 -20.03 8.37
CA GLU A 360 0.03 -20.35 9.72
C GLU A 360 -1.28 -19.60 10.04
N PRO A 361 -2.29 -20.28 10.60
CA PRO A 361 -3.52 -19.61 11.02
C PRO A 361 -3.24 -18.47 11.99
N GLY A 362 -3.86 -17.30 11.76
CA GLY A 362 -3.69 -16.12 12.59
C GLY A 362 -2.45 -15.27 12.28
N LYS A 363 -1.60 -15.66 11.32
CA LYS A 363 -0.49 -14.88 10.81
C LYS A 363 -0.65 -14.59 9.31
N ASN A 364 0.00 -13.55 8.81
CA ASN A 364 0.16 -13.37 7.38
C ASN A 364 1.11 -14.41 6.80
N GLY A 365 0.97 -14.73 5.53
CA GLY A 365 1.90 -15.61 4.82
C GLY A 365 3.16 -14.87 4.39
N SER A 366 4.17 -15.65 3.95
CA SER A 366 5.43 -15.14 3.42
C SER A 366 5.51 -15.20 1.88
N ALA A 367 4.37 -15.24 1.21
CA ALA A 367 4.28 -15.27 -0.24
C ALA A 367 3.99 -13.89 -0.82
N TYR A 368 4.69 -13.57 -1.90
CA TYR A 368 4.38 -12.44 -2.76
C TYR A 368 3.24 -12.80 -3.72
N TYR A 369 2.37 -11.83 -3.99
CA TYR A 369 1.46 -11.90 -5.14
C TYR A 369 1.31 -10.56 -5.84
N ARG A 370 0.94 -10.61 -7.12
CA ARG A 370 0.64 -9.45 -7.95
C ARG A 370 -0.64 -9.65 -8.73
N ILE A 371 -1.47 -8.61 -8.74
CA ILE A 371 -2.62 -8.49 -9.63
C ILE A 371 -2.31 -7.35 -10.59
N GLN A 372 -2.27 -7.62 -11.89
CA GLN A 372 -1.94 -6.62 -12.89
C GLN A 372 -2.93 -6.68 -14.05
N GLY A 373 -3.61 -5.58 -14.27
CA GLY A 373 -4.55 -5.37 -15.36
C GLY A 373 -4.36 -4.00 -16.01
N PRO A 374 -5.18 -3.66 -17.01
CA PRO A 374 -5.05 -2.39 -17.75
C PRO A 374 -5.16 -1.15 -16.88
N LYS A 375 -5.92 -1.24 -15.78
CA LYS A 375 -6.20 -0.12 -14.86
C LYS A 375 -5.88 -0.43 -13.41
N VAL A 376 -5.24 -1.54 -13.12
CA VAL A 376 -4.95 -1.97 -11.75
C VAL A 376 -3.61 -2.65 -11.68
N VAL A 377 -2.79 -2.21 -10.73
CA VAL A 377 -1.62 -2.95 -10.25
C VAL A 377 -1.71 -3.02 -8.73
N ILE A 378 -1.66 -4.22 -8.21
CA ILE A 378 -1.58 -4.50 -6.79
C ILE A 378 -0.43 -5.47 -6.58
N GLU A 379 0.42 -5.18 -5.60
CA GLU A 379 1.43 -6.11 -5.12
C GLU A 379 1.31 -6.23 -3.61
N PHE A 380 1.51 -7.44 -3.11
CA PHE A 380 1.65 -7.77 -1.69
C PHE A 380 2.96 -8.49 -1.52
N SER A 381 3.87 -7.89 -0.76
CA SER A 381 5.27 -8.35 -0.65
C SER A 381 5.70 -8.45 0.80
N PRO A 382 5.75 -9.66 1.37
CA PRO A 382 6.39 -9.90 2.66
C PRO A 382 7.89 -9.64 2.58
N GLN A 383 8.44 -8.99 3.62
CA GLN A 383 9.81 -8.52 3.68
C GLN A 383 10.68 -9.45 4.53
N GLY A 384 11.72 -10.02 3.92
CA GLY A 384 12.64 -10.96 4.61
C GLY A 384 13.81 -10.30 5.35
N GLY A 385 14.02 -8.98 5.16
CA GLY A 385 15.16 -8.28 5.76
C GLY A 385 14.94 -7.95 7.23
N GLY A 386 15.30 -8.84 8.14
CA GLY A 386 15.21 -8.60 9.59
C GLY A 386 14.53 -9.70 10.38
N GLY A 387 14.30 -10.88 9.80
CA GLY A 387 13.77 -12.02 10.54
C GLY A 387 12.52 -12.66 9.91
N ASP A 388 11.45 -12.80 10.69
CA ASP A 388 10.22 -13.44 10.25
C ASP A 388 9.48 -12.60 9.21
N SER A 389 9.49 -13.04 7.95
CA SER A 389 8.84 -12.34 6.83
C SER A 389 7.31 -12.28 6.94
N THR A 390 6.71 -13.05 7.85
CA THR A 390 5.28 -12.94 8.14
C THR A 390 4.95 -11.71 8.98
N MET A 391 5.94 -11.08 9.58
CA MET A 391 5.82 -9.93 10.48
C MET A 391 6.07 -8.58 9.80
N HIS A 392 6.51 -8.57 8.54
CA HIS A 392 6.78 -7.34 7.81
C HIS A 392 6.26 -7.46 6.38
N VAL A 393 5.38 -6.55 5.97
CA VAL A 393 4.77 -6.58 4.64
C VAL A 393 4.68 -5.18 4.04
N HIS A 394 4.95 -5.09 2.74
CA HIS A 394 4.67 -3.93 1.90
C HIS A 394 3.60 -4.26 0.88
N THR A 395 2.72 -3.32 0.56
CA THR A 395 1.80 -3.45 -0.56
C THR A 395 1.73 -2.15 -1.36
N ILE A 396 1.42 -2.25 -2.63
CA ILE A 396 1.18 -1.09 -3.51
C ILE A 396 -0.12 -1.27 -4.27
N TYR A 397 -0.85 -0.19 -4.45
CA TYR A 397 -2.02 -0.09 -5.32
C TYR A 397 -1.86 1.08 -6.27
N ARG A 398 -1.88 0.82 -7.58
CA ARG A 398 -1.72 1.79 -8.66
C ARG A 398 -2.82 1.67 -9.71
N ASP A 399 -3.08 2.76 -10.39
CA ASP A 399 -3.70 2.79 -11.71
C ASP A 399 -2.67 3.31 -12.72
N PRO A 400 -2.01 2.45 -13.52
CA PRO A 400 -0.98 2.88 -14.45
C PRO A 400 -1.44 3.95 -15.44
N THR A 401 -2.76 4.10 -15.59
CA THR A 401 -3.37 5.06 -16.52
C THR A 401 -3.91 6.30 -15.83
N ASN A 402 -3.96 6.33 -14.48
CA ASN A 402 -4.62 7.41 -13.74
C ASN A 402 -4.09 7.62 -12.31
N ASP A 403 -2.83 7.25 -12.03
CA ASP A 403 -2.20 7.63 -10.76
C ASP A 403 -2.29 9.16 -10.59
N TYR A 404 -2.50 9.61 -9.37
CA TYR A 404 -2.73 11.03 -9.01
C TYR A 404 -3.93 11.70 -9.71
N GLY A 405 -4.77 10.93 -10.39
CA GLY A 405 -5.94 11.47 -11.09
C GLY A 405 -5.59 12.23 -12.37
N ILE A 406 -4.48 11.91 -13.02
CA ILE A 406 -3.96 12.63 -14.22
C ILE A 406 -5.00 12.78 -15.33
N LYS A 407 -5.93 11.82 -15.49
CA LYS A 407 -7.03 11.93 -16.47
C LYS A 407 -7.99 13.08 -16.21
N PHE A 408 -8.06 13.55 -14.97
CA PHE A 408 -9.05 14.56 -14.55
C PHE A 408 -8.38 15.89 -14.20
N THR A 409 -7.07 15.92 -13.99
CA THR A 409 -6.35 17.11 -13.51
C THR A 409 -5.84 18.00 -14.62
N GLY A 410 -5.92 17.57 -15.88
CA GLY A 410 -5.43 18.36 -17.03
C GLY A 410 -3.91 18.51 -17.01
N ALA A 411 -3.16 17.48 -16.58
CA ALA A 411 -1.71 17.43 -16.69
C ALA A 411 -1.30 17.65 -18.16
N GLN A 412 -0.38 18.60 -18.37
CA GLN A 412 0.21 18.92 -19.68
C GLN A 412 1.65 18.45 -19.69
#